data_d7523edfc7222de0a1f98157ed83797d
#
_entry.id   d7523edfc7222de0a1f98157ed83797d
#
_cell.length_a   1.000
_cell.length_b   1.000
_cell.length_c   1.000
_cell.angle_alpha   90.00
_cell.angle_beta   90.00
_cell.angle_gamma   90.00
#
_symmetry.space_group_name_H-M   'P 1'
#
loop_
_entity.id
_entity.type
_entity.pdbx_description
1 polymer ?
#
loop_
_entity_poly.entity_id
_entity_poly.type
_entity_poly.pdbx_seq_one_letter_code
_entity_poly.pdbx_strand_id
1 'polypeptide(L)'
;MKILGVIVTPNLKWDANTDFICKKAYSKMWALRRMKVLGLDSFTLLDFYLKEVRVHLELAVPVWHSGLTVKLSADIERVQKVAISIILGQYDINYVQACTQIGLKPLFIRRQELCERFVLKTSSPTSKHSDMFQLEKNGTHSTRSKNQYREHVCLKNRFYKSPLPYLTRVLNQL
;
A
#
# COMPACT_ATOMS: atom_id res chain seq x y z
N MET A 1 9.46 -17.95 -0.51
CA MET A 1 10.14 -17.64 0.77
C MET A 1 9.33 -16.57 1.51
N LYS A 2 9.27 -16.64 2.84
CA LYS A 2 8.58 -15.63 3.66
C LYS A 2 9.61 -14.81 4.44
N ILE A 3 9.58 -13.48 4.27
CA ILE A 3 10.52 -12.55 4.93
C ILE A 3 9.69 -11.49 5.66
N LEU A 4 9.86 -11.39 6.98
CA LEU A 4 9.17 -10.40 7.82
C LEU A 4 7.66 -10.24 7.52
N GLY A 5 7.00 -11.37 7.25
CA GLY A 5 5.57 -11.38 6.95
C GLY A 5 5.18 -11.19 5.49
N VAL A 6 6.13 -10.92 4.59
CA VAL A 6 5.92 -10.79 3.14
C VAL A 6 6.31 -12.08 2.43
N ILE A 7 5.49 -12.55 1.51
CA ILE A 7 5.79 -13.71 0.66
C ILE A 7 6.48 -13.22 -0.62
N VAL A 8 7.75 -13.60 -0.76
CA VAL A 8 8.56 -13.30 -1.95
C VAL A 8 8.71 -14.56 -2.79
N THR A 9 8.32 -14.48 -4.06
CA THR A 9 8.47 -15.55 -5.06
C THR A 9 9.71 -15.32 -5.93
N PRO A 10 10.34 -16.37 -6.48
CA PRO A 10 11.54 -16.22 -7.31
C PRO A 10 11.31 -15.33 -8.54
N ASN A 11 10.11 -15.32 -9.06
CA ASN A 11 9.71 -14.48 -10.20
C ASN A 11 9.25 -13.06 -9.81
N LEU A 12 9.33 -12.70 -8.51
CA LEU A 12 8.88 -11.41 -7.96
C LEU A 12 7.44 -11.03 -8.36
N LYS A 13 6.58 -12.03 -8.55
CA LYS A 13 5.13 -11.81 -8.69
C LYS A 13 4.51 -11.74 -7.31
N TRP A 14 3.53 -10.87 -7.16
CA TRP A 14 2.91 -10.58 -5.86
C TRP A 14 1.59 -11.33 -5.62
N ASP A 15 1.23 -12.28 -6.51
CA ASP A 15 0.00 -13.09 -6.37
C ASP A 15 -0.05 -13.81 -5.02
N ALA A 16 1.01 -14.58 -4.69
CA ALA A 16 1.07 -15.33 -3.44
C ALA A 16 1.06 -14.44 -2.19
N ASN A 17 1.68 -13.25 -2.26
CA ASN A 17 1.64 -12.29 -1.16
C ASN A 17 0.25 -11.69 -1.02
N THR A 18 -0.38 -11.28 -2.13
CA THR A 18 -1.74 -10.72 -2.12
C THR A 18 -2.74 -11.72 -1.57
N ASP A 19 -2.70 -12.97 -2.02
CA ASP A 19 -3.54 -14.04 -1.48
C ASP A 19 -3.34 -14.22 0.02
N PHE A 20 -2.09 -14.22 0.49
CA PHE A 20 -1.76 -14.39 1.89
C PHE A 20 -2.30 -13.26 2.77
N ILE A 21 -2.07 -11.98 2.39
CA ILE A 21 -2.54 -10.83 3.17
C ILE A 21 -4.08 -10.73 3.14
N CYS A 22 -4.71 -11.00 1.98
CA CYS A 22 -6.16 -11.04 1.87
C CYS A 22 -6.78 -12.15 2.72
N LYS A 23 -6.22 -13.37 2.71
CA LYS A 23 -6.68 -14.47 3.57
C LYS A 23 -6.59 -14.11 5.05
N LYS A 24 -5.49 -13.50 5.48
CA LYS A 24 -5.35 -13.01 6.87
C LYS A 24 -6.39 -11.95 7.22
N ALA A 25 -6.61 -10.99 6.35
CA ALA A 25 -7.60 -9.95 6.56
C ALA A 25 -9.02 -10.55 6.61
N TYR A 26 -9.35 -11.45 5.68
CA TYR A 26 -10.66 -12.13 5.69
C TYR A 26 -10.90 -13.00 6.92
N SER A 27 -9.88 -13.63 7.49
CA SER A 27 -10.03 -14.40 8.73
C SER A 27 -10.52 -13.55 9.91
N LYS A 28 -10.20 -12.25 9.91
CA LYS A 28 -10.68 -11.30 10.93
C LYS A 28 -12.10 -10.79 10.68
N MET A 29 -12.60 -10.91 9.45
CA MET A 29 -13.96 -10.47 9.10
C MET A 29 -15.08 -11.23 9.85
N TRP A 30 -14.79 -12.47 10.27
CA TRP A 30 -15.73 -13.21 11.11
C TRP A 30 -16.01 -12.45 12.42
N ALA A 31 -14.97 -12.01 13.11
CA ALA A 31 -15.13 -11.24 14.35
C ALA A 31 -15.87 -9.93 14.11
N LEU A 32 -15.54 -9.20 13.03
CA LEU A 32 -16.22 -7.96 12.64
C LEU A 32 -17.73 -8.19 12.45
N ARG A 33 -18.12 -9.29 11.76
CA ARG A 33 -19.54 -9.66 11.60
C ARG A 33 -20.21 -9.98 12.93
N ARG A 34 -19.54 -10.71 13.81
CA ARG A 34 -20.09 -11.03 15.15
C ARG A 34 -20.30 -9.78 15.99
N MET A 35 -19.33 -8.85 15.98
CA MET A 35 -19.45 -7.57 16.65
C MET A 35 -20.64 -6.75 16.12
N LYS A 36 -20.86 -6.75 14.79
CA LYS A 36 -22.02 -6.10 14.18
C LYS A 36 -23.35 -6.71 14.63
N VAL A 37 -23.42 -8.04 14.67
CA VAL A 37 -24.63 -8.78 15.15
C VAL A 37 -24.90 -8.51 16.63
N LEU A 38 -23.86 -8.32 17.44
CA LEU A 38 -23.97 -7.96 18.85
C LEU A 38 -24.41 -6.49 19.07
N GLY A 39 -24.60 -5.71 17.98
CA GLY A 39 -25.11 -4.35 18.07
C GLY A 39 -24.06 -3.30 18.41
N LEU A 40 -22.75 -3.62 18.25
CA LEU A 40 -21.72 -2.60 18.46
C LEU A 40 -21.85 -1.46 17.44
N ASP A 41 -21.55 -0.25 17.88
CA ASP A 41 -21.62 0.97 17.10
C ASP A 41 -20.57 1.00 15.96
N SER A 42 -20.84 1.81 14.96
CA SER A 42 -19.97 1.91 13.76
C SER A 42 -18.56 2.40 14.08
N PHE A 43 -18.39 3.21 15.13
CA PHE A 43 -17.07 3.68 15.55
C PHE A 43 -16.20 2.52 16.07
N THR A 44 -16.74 1.69 16.96
CA THR A 44 -16.06 0.51 17.51
C THR A 44 -15.73 -0.51 16.40
N LEU A 45 -16.66 -0.71 15.45
CA LEU A 45 -16.43 -1.59 14.31
C LEU A 45 -15.32 -1.06 13.38
N LEU A 46 -15.29 0.26 13.16
CA LEU A 46 -14.25 0.90 12.38
C LEU A 46 -12.88 0.77 13.07
N ASP A 47 -12.82 1.00 14.37
CA ASP A 47 -11.58 0.87 15.14
C ASP A 47 -11.02 -0.57 15.07
N PHE A 48 -11.88 -1.58 15.21
CA PHE A 48 -11.51 -2.98 15.00
C PHE A 48 -10.99 -3.23 13.58
N TYR A 49 -11.68 -2.72 12.55
CA TYR A 49 -11.21 -2.84 11.17
C TYR A 49 -9.81 -2.24 10.99
N LEU A 50 -9.57 -1.06 11.52
CA LEU A 50 -8.29 -0.36 11.40
C LEU A 50 -7.14 -1.14 12.06
N LYS A 51 -7.38 -1.71 13.23
CA LYS A 51 -6.36 -2.37 14.07
C LYS A 51 -6.14 -3.84 13.70
N GLU A 52 -7.19 -4.55 13.33
CA GLU A 52 -7.13 -6.00 13.16
C GLU A 52 -7.20 -6.47 11.70
N VAL A 53 -7.81 -5.70 10.81
CA VAL A 53 -7.98 -6.09 9.41
C VAL A 53 -7.02 -5.35 8.50
N ARG A 54 -7.07 -3.99 8.53
CA ARG A 54 -6.32 -3.15 7.61
C ARG A 54 -4.81 -3.28 7.79
N VAL A 55 -4.33 -3.51 9.00
CA VAL A 55 -2.90 -3.73 9.30
C VAL A 55 -2.30 -4.83 8.41
N HIS A 56 -3.06 -5.91 8.13
CA HIS A 56 -2.57 -6.98 7.26
C HIS A 56 -2.45 -6.54 5.79
N LEU A 57 -3.30 -5.62 5.34
CA LEU A 57 -3.31 -5.09 3.98
C LEU A 57 -2.28 -3.98 3.76
N GLU A 58 -1.76 -3.38 4.84
CA GLU A 58 -0.77 -2.30 4.81
C GLU A 58 0.66 -2.77 5.13
N LEU A 59 0.83 -4.03 5.54
CA LEU A 59 2.14 -4.55 5.92
C LEU A 59 3.14 -4.47 4.76
N ALA A 60 4.23 -3.74 4.98
CA ALA A 60 5.34 -3.58 4.03
C ALA A 60 4.92 -3.12 2.62
N VAL A 61 3.89 -2.27 2.52
CA VAL A 61 3.38 -1.71 1.26
C VAL A 61 4.47 -1.20 0.32
N PRO A 62 5.51 -0.46 0.74
CA PRO A 62 6.54 0.04 -0.17
C PRO A 62 7.29 -1.05 -0.94
N VAL A 63 7.28 -2.30 -0.43
CA VAL A 63 7.99 -3.42 -1.07
C VAL A 63 7.22 -4.00 -2.25
N TRP A 64 5.89 -3.99 -2.23
CA TRP A 64 5.10 -4.74 -3.21
C TRP A 64 4.07 -3.90 -3.98
N HIS A 65 3.75 -2.68 -3.52
CA HIS A 65 2.70 -1.85 -4.12
C HIS A 65 2.90 -1.60 -5.62
N SER A 66 4.11 -1.21 -6.02
CA SER A 66 4.42 -0.88 -7.41
C SER A 66 4.39 -2.08 -8.38
N GLY A 67 4.57 -3.28 -7.84
CA GLY A 67 4.55 -4.53 -8.61
C GLY A 67 3.17 -5.17 -8.76
N LEU A 68 2.11 -4.60 -8.16
CA LEU A 68 0.77 -5.13 -8.27
C LEU A 68 0.21 -4.99 -9.68
N THR A 69 -0.53 -6.02 -10.12
CA THR A 69 -1.42 -5.91 -11.26
C THR A 69 -2.73 -5.22 -10.87
N VAL A 70 -3.48 -4.72 -11.86
CA VAL A 70 -4.82 -4.14 -11.62
C VAL A 70 -5.72 -5.12 -10.88
N LYS A 71 -5.69 -6.41 -11.25
CA LYS A 71 -6.45 -7.49 -10.60
C LYS A 71 -6.08 -7.61 -9.12
N LEU A 72 -4.80 -7.73 -8.79
CA LEU A 72 -4.34 -7.88 -7.41
C LEU A 72 -4.67 -6.64 -6.55
N SER A 73 -4.56 -5.45 -7.14
CA SER A 73 -4.99 -4.22 -6.47
C SER A 73 -6.49 -4.24 -6.18
N ALA A 74 -7.32 -4.68 -7.13
CA ALA A 74 -8.77 -4.81 -6.96
C ALA A 74 -9.14 -5.86 -5.90
N ASP A 75 -8.40 -6.96 -5.79
CA ASP A 75 -8.62 -7.99 -4.77
C ASP A 75 -8.38 -7.43 -3.35
N ILE A 76 -7.35 -6.59 -3.17
CA ILE A 76 -7.10 -5.89 -1.91
C ILE A 76 -8.22 -4.88 -1.60
N GLU A 77 -8.65 -4.09 -2.58
CA GLU A 77 -9.77 -3.13 -2.42
C GLU A 77 -11.07 -3.85 -2.02
N ARG A 78 -11.31 -5.04 -2.60
CA ARG A 78 -12.50 -5.85 -2.27
C ARG A 78 -12.57 -6.19 -0.79
N VAL A 79 -11.44 -6.45 -0.12
CA VAL A 79 -11.41 -6.71 1.33
C VAL A 79 -11.94 -5.51 2.10
N GLN A 80 -11.47 -4.29 1.78
CA GLN A 80 -11.96 -3.07 2.42
C GLN A 80 -13.44 -2.83 2.11
N LYS A 81 -13.85 -3.02 0.86
CA LYS A 81 -15.26 -2.88 0.47
C LYS A 81 -16.17 -3.76 1.32
N VAL A 82 -15.83 -5.03 1.51
CA VAL A 82 -16.59 -5.96 2.36
C VAL A 82 -16.61 -5.50 3.83
N ALA A 83 -15.47 -5.02 4.37
CA ALA A 83 -15.44 -4.52 5.73
C ALA A 83 -16.37 -3.31 5.92
N ILE A 84 -16.32 -2.34 5.00
CA ILE A 84 -17.16 -1.15 5.04
C ILE A 84 -18.65 -1.52 4.94
N SER A 85 -19.00 -2.46 4.04
CA SER A 85 -20.39 -2.93 3.93
C SER A 85 -20.90 -3.54 5.23
N ILE A 86 -20.04 -4.27 5.97
CA ILE A 86 -20.41 -4.81 7.28
C ILE A 86 -20.61 -3.68 8.30
N ILE A 87 -19.68 -2.71 8.34
CA ILE A 87 -19.72 -1.59 9.29
C ILE A 87 -20.99 -0.76 9.08
N LEU A 88 -21.27 -0.38 7.84
CA LEU A 88 -22.44 0.43 7.49
C LEU A 88 -23.76 -0.36 7.51
N GLY A 89 -23.71 -1.68 7.31
CA GLY A 89 -24.90 -2.50 7.06
C GLY A 89 -25.53 -2.24 5.68
N GLN A 90 -24.76 -1.72 4.73
CA GLN A 90 -25.20 -1.34 3.38
C GLN A 90 -24.35 -2.07 2.35
N TYR A 91 -24.99 -2.80 1.44
CA TYR A 91 -24.28 -3.64 0.46
C TYR A 91 -24.24 -3.06 -0.95
N ASP A 92 -25.19 -2.17 -1.29
CA ASP A 92 -25.34 -1.61 -2.64
C ASP A 92 -24.76 -0.19 -2.79
N ILE A 93 -24.00 0.27 -1.80
CA ILE A 93 -23.40 1.60 -1.83
C ILE A 93 -22.16 1.61 -2.74
N ASN A 94 -21.96 2.72 -3.45
CA ASN A 94 -20.72 2.96 -4.18
C ASN A 94 -19.51 2.99 -3.21
N TYR A 95 -18.44 2.27 -3.57
CA TYR A 95 -17.27 2.09 -2.70
C TYR A 95 -16.62 3.42 -2.27
N VAL A 96 -16.50 4.38 -3.19
CA VAL A 96 -15.89 5.69 -2.88
C VAL A 96 -16.76 6.48 -1.92
N GLN A 97 -18.08 6.49 -2.15
CA GLN A 97 -19.04 7.13 -1.25
C GLN A 97 -19.03 6.48 0.14
N ALA A 98 -18.99 5.14 0.19
CA ALA A 98 -18.91 4.39 1.44
C ALA A 98 -17.63 4.72 2.23
N CYS A 99 -16.49 4.84 1.54
CA CYS A 99 -15.25 5.29 2.17
C CYS A 99 -15.39 6.69 2.77
N THR A 100 -15.94 7.64 2.01
CA THR A 100 -16.15 9.03 2.46
C THR A 100 -17.06 9.08 3.68
N GLN A 101 -18.15 8.31 3.70
CA GLN A 101 -19.12 8.27 4.78
C GLN A 101 -18.52 7.88 6.14
N ILE A 102 -17.52 7.00 6.14
CA ILE A 102 -16.83 6.54 7.37
C ILE A 102 -15.44 7.17 7.57
N GLY A 103 -15.10 8.21 6.79
CA GLY A 103 -13.83 8.93 6.89
C GLY A 103 -12.60 8.11 6.46
N LEU A 104 -12.77 7.12 5.60
CA LEU A 104 -11.68 6.33 5.04
C LEU A 104 -11.33 6.78 3.62
N LYS A 105 -10.08 6.55 3.24
CA LYS A 105 -9.63 6.62 1.85
C LYS A 105 -9.64 5.22 1.21
N PRO A 106 -9.88 5.11 -0.11
CA PRO A 106 -9.61 3.87 -0.84
C PRO A 106 -8.18 3.38 -0.57
N LEU A 107 -8.01 2.07 -0.45
CA LEU A 107 -6.69 1.49 -0.11
C LEU A 107 -5.61 1.81 -1.15
N PHE A 108 -5.99 1.99 -2.42
CA PHE A 108 -5.04 2.40 -3.45
C PHE A 108 -4.37 3.73 -3.11
N ILE A 109 -5.17 4.75 -2.78
CA ILE A 109 -4.67 6.07 -2.36
C ILE A 109 -3.85 5.95 -1.08
N ARG A 110 -4.36 5.19 -0.13
CA ARG A 110 -3.68 4.96 1.15
C ARG A 110 -2.32 4.29 0.98
N ARG A 111 -2.19 3.33 0.06
CA ARG A 111 -0.91 2.67 -0.25
C ARG A 111 0.09 3.63 -0.89
N GLN A 112 -0.36 4.55 -1.74
CA GLN A 112 0.49 5.62 -2.28
C GLN A 112 1.03 6.51 -1.17
N GLU A 113 0.17 7.00 -0.28
CA GLU A 113 0.58 7.81 0.87
C GLU A 113 1.60 7.09 1.78
N LEU A 114 1.45 5.78 1.94
CA LEU A 114 2.42 4.98 2.72
C LEU A 114 3.78 4.89 2.02
N CYS A 115 3.81 4.80 0.69
CA CYS A 115 5.04 4.85 -0.09
C CYS A 115 5.71 6.23 0.01
N GLU A 116 4.95 7.31 -0.12
CA GLU A 116 5.43 8.69 0.02
C GLU A 116 6.05 8.94 1.40
N ARG A 117 5.33 8.56 2.47
CA ARG A 117 5.84 8.66 3.84
C ARG A 117 7.12 7.85 4.05
N PHE A 118 7.17 6.65 3.49
CA PHE A 118 8.36 5.81 3.58
C PHE A 118 9.56 6.47 2.91
N VAL A 119 9.37 7.01 1.70
CA VAL A 119 10.43 7.67 0.93
C VAL A 119 10.95 8.90 1.67
N LEU A 120 10.06 9.79 2.11
CA LEU A 120 10.44 11.00 2.87
C LEU A 120 11.22 10.66 4.14
N LYS A 121 10.79 9.62 4.87
CA LYS A 121 11.49 9.17 6.07
C LYS A 121 12.86 8.56 5.74
N THR A 122 12.96 7.83 4.64
CA THR A 122 14.17 7.08 4.28
C THR A 122 15.21 7.97 3.62
N SER A 123 14.80 8.97 2.82
CA SER A 123 15.69 9.93 2.15
C SER A 123 16.25 11.00 3.09
N SER A 124 15.73 11.10 4.32
CA SER A 124 16.26 12.05 5.30
C SER A 124 17.76 11.79 5.56
N PRO A 125 18.60 12.84 5.64
CA PRO A 125 20.04 12.69 5.91
C PRO A 125 20.36 11.97 7.22
N THR A 126 19.43 11.98 8.17
CA THR A 126 19.55 11.29 9.46
C THR A 126 19.18 9.80 9.38
N SER A 127 18.65 9.35 8.26
CA SER A 127 18.25 7.96 8.06
C SER A 127 19.44 7.07 7.75
N LYS A 128 19.53 5.91 8.42
CA LYS A 128 20.53 4.85 8.12
C LYS A 128 20.40 4.28 6.69
N HIS A 129 19.33 4.61 5.99
CA HIS A 129 18.99 4.09 4.66
C HIS A 129 18.99 5.19 3.59
N SER A 130 19.52 6.37 3.90
CA SER A 130 19.64 7.49 2.93
C SER A 130 20.39 7.09 1.66
N ASP A 131 21.38 6.20 1.78
CA ASP A 131 22.18 5.69 0.65
C ASP A 131 21.37 4.92 -0.40
N MET A 132 20.14 4.52 -0.08
CA MET A 132 19.25 3.88 -1.06
C MET A 132 18.86 4.84 -2.20
N PHE A 133 18.87 6.14 -1.93
CA PHE A 133 18.51 7.19 -2.88
C PHE A 133 19.72 8.06 -3.17
N GLN A 134 20.36 7.82 -4.32
CA GLN A 134 21.55 8.59 -4.72
C GLN A 134 21.13 9.95 -5.24
N LEU A 135 21.69 11.01 -4.64
CA LEU A 135 21.55 12.35 -5.19
C LEU A 135 22.21 12.42 -6.58
N GLU A 136 21.57 13.11 -7.49
CA GLU A 136 22.17 13.39 -8.78
C GLU A 136 23.31 14.40 -8.56
N LYS A 137 24.55 14.00 -8.86
CA LYS A 137 25.68 14.95 -8.83
C LYS A 137 25.42 15.99 -9.92
N ASN A 138 25.31 17.25 -9.54
CA ASN A 138 25.19 18.35 -10.48
C ASN A 138 26.34 18.24 -11.49
N GLY A 139 26.04 17.79 -12.71
CA GLY A 139 26.98 17.84 -13.82
C GLY A 139 27.25 19.32 -14.18
N THR A 140 28.39 19.59 -14.81
CA THR A 140 28.81 20.91 -15.29
C THR A 140 27.82 21.57 -16.26
N HIS A 141 26.80 20.86 -16.73
CA HIS A 141 25.75 21.39 -17.57
C HIS A 141 24.40 21.33 -16.82
N SER A 142 23.82 22.52 -16.60
CA SER A 142 22.45 22.66 -16.11
C SER A 142 21.48 22.06 -17.14
N THR A 143 21.15 20.79 -16.96
CA THR A 143 20.05 20.18 -17.70
C THR A 143 18.73 20.64 -17.10
N ARG A 144 17.66 20.75 -17.92
CA ARG A 144 16.32 21.14 -17.48
C ARG A 144 15.65 20.11 -16.54
N SER A 145 16.36 19.02 -16.20
CA SER A 145 15.89 18.01 -15.27
C SER A 145 15.90 18.56 -13.85
N LYS A 146 14.74 18.65 -13.24
CA LYS A 146 14.54 19.04 -11.84
C LYS A 146 14.75 17.88 -10.86
N ASN A 147 15.15 16.69 -11.35
CA ASN A 147 15.28 15.50 -10.53
C ASN A 147 16.47 15.65 -9.56
N GLN A 148 16.19 15.64 -8.27
CA GLN A 148 17.23 15.69 -7.23
C GLN A 148 17.92 14.33 -7.05
N TYR A 149 17.19 13.24 -7.35
CA TYR A 149 17.66 11.88 -7.16
C TYR A 149 17.82 11.19 -8.50
N ARG A 150 18.96 10.47 -8.65
CA ARG A 150 19.29 9.75 -9.87
C ARG A 150 18.30 8.62 -10.12
N GLU A 151 17.61 8.68 -11.25
CA GLU A 151 16.70 7.62 -11.67
C GLU A 151 17.48 6.39 -12.17
N HIS A 152 16.92 5.22 -11.89
CA HIS A 152 17.48 3.96 -12.36
C HIS A 152 17.17 3.75 -13.83
N VAL A 153 18.18 3.41 -14.64
CA VAL A 153 17.99 3.00 -16.03
C VAL A 153 17.29 1.63 -16.06
N CYS A 154 16.05 1.61 -16.50
CA CYS A 154 15.19 0.42 -16.47
C CYS A 154 14.95 -0.12 -17.89
N LEU A 155 15.74 -1.14 -18.28
CA LEU A 155 15.59 -1.79 -19.58
C LEU A 155 14.40 -2.77 -19.64
N LYS A 156 13.93 -3.25 -18.48
CA LYS A 156 12.80 -4.19 -18.40
C LYS A 156 11.68 -3.61 -17.54
N ASN A 157 10.45 -3.78 -17.99
CA ASN A 157 9.24 -3.30 -17.29
C ASN A 157 9.13 -3.83 -15.84
N ARG A 158 9.60 -5.06 -15.58
CA ARG A 158 9.64 -5.62 -14.23
C ARG A 158 10.55 -4.82 -13.31
N PHE A 159 11.74 -4.43 -13.77
CA PHE A 159 12.66 -3.60 -12.99
C PHE A 159 12.10 -2.19 -12.81
N TYR A 160 11.50 -1.61 -13.84
CA TYR A 160 10.81 -0.31 -13.77
C TYR A 160 9.74 -0.26 -12.67
N LYS A 161 8.97 -1.36 -12.50
CA LYS A 161 7.95 -1.54 -11.47
C LYS A 161 8.49 -2.08 -10.15
N SER A 162 9.77 -2.32 -10.01
CA SER A 162 10.33 -2.77 -8.73
C SER A 162 10.36 -1.63 -7.71
N PRO A 163 10.45 -1.93 -6.41
CA PRO A 163 10.31 -0.94 -5.34
C PRO A 163 11.24 0.25 -5.49
N LEU A 164 12.53 0.02 -5.65
CA LEU A 164 13.52 1.11 -5.63
C LEU A 164 13.34 2.12 -6.78
N PRO A 165 13.26 1.72 -8.08
CA PRO A 165 12.99 2.67 -9.15
C PRO A 165 11.63 3.39 -9.01
N TYR A 166 10.62 2.71 -8.51
CA TYR A 166 9.33 3.33 -8.24
C TYR A 166 9.43 4.41 -7.15
N LEU A 167 10.05 4.08 -6.02
CA LEU A 167 10.20 4.99 -4.89
C LEU A 167 11.07 6.21 -5.23
N THR A 168 12.11 6.02 -6.06
CA THR A 168 12.92 7.15 -6.57
C THR A 168 12.09 8.12 -7.39
N ARG A 169 11.20 7.62 -8.26
CA ARG A 169 10.28 8.48 -9.03
C ARG A 169 9.28 9.21 -8.14
N VAL A 170 8.72 8.51 -7.13
CA VAL A 170 7.84 9.15 -6.14
C VAL A 170 8.59 10.29 -5.44
N LEU A 171 9.85 10.07 -5.05
CA LEU A 171 10.67 11.08 -4.37
C LEU A 171 10.95 12.30 -5.27
N ASN A 172 11.15 12.11 -6.56
CA ASN A 172 11.35 13.20 -7.52
C ASN A 172 10.07 13.98 -7.86
N GLN A 173 8.89 13.44 -7.50
CA GLN A 173 7.59 14.08 -7.72
C GLN A 173 7.10 14.90 -6.52
N LEU A 174 7.67 14.65 -5.33
CA LEU A 174 7.38 15.37 -4.08
C LEU A 174 8.17 16.67 -4.00
#